data_ea372318b73a3f4a211a3751564b6244
#
_entry.id   ea372318b73a3f4a211a3751564b6244
#
_cell.length_a   1.000
_cell.length_b   1.000
_cell.length_c   1.000
_cell.angle_alpha   90.00
_cell.angle_beta   90.00
_cell.angle_gamma   90.00
#
_symmetry.space_group_name_H-M   'P 1'
#
loop_
_entity.id
_entity.type
_entity.pdbx_description
1 polymer ?
#
loop_
_entity_poly.entity_id
_entity_poly.type
_entity_poly.pdbx_seq_one_letter_code
_entity_poly.pdbx_strand_id
1 'polypeptide(L)'
;MRTTICGLVVTVVLAAAAAAQPAAPPAEPQPVSLVLTNQFDRKADLADYRGAVVVLVYGDRRGTDACRALGEQLHVFWHPDAKGQPAAKAQAAPVVPLAGLQPGRASPDVRVIPVACCGKIPGPIRGAISGQIARGSPDVPVWLDFTDTMKTMFGQTAGTSNVVVFDAAGRLRMKFNGALDQAALDRLVSGVQAVRYEAAK
;
A
#
# COMPACT_ATOMS: atom_id res chain seq x y z
N MET A 1 -83.70 26.15 -34.70
CA MET A 1 -82.30 26.45 -35.03
C MET A 1 -81.48 26.31 -33.76
N ARG A 2 -80.72 25.23 -33.68
CA ARG A 2 -79.79 24.95 -32.56
C ARG A 2 -78.34 24.98 -33.06
N THR A 3 -77.59 25.96 -32.61
CA THR A 3 -76.21 26.18 -33.05
C THR A 3 -75.28 25.44 -32.01
N THR A 4 -74.60 24.41 -32.50
CA THR A 4 -73.61 23.64 -31.67
C THR A 4 -72.27 24.31 -31.86
N ILE A 5 -71.63 24.76 -30.72
CA ILE A 5 -70.33 25.33 -30.68
C ILE A 5 -69.37 24.16 -30.29
N CYS A 6 -68.45 23.82 -31.22
CA CYS A 6 -67.43 22.81 -31.03
C CYS A 6 -66.20 23.49 -30.39
N GLY A 7 -65.89 23.16 -29.14
CA GLY A 7 -64.73 23.68 -28.43
C GLY A 7 -63.50 22.84 -28.72
N LEU A 8 -62.48 23.48 -29.28
CA LEU A 8 -61.17 22.87 -29.54
C LEU A 8 -60.30 22.95 -28.28
N VAL A 9 -60.04 21.78 -27.64
CA VAL A 9 -59.09 21.69 -26.51
C VAL A 9 -57.69 21.49 -27.07
N VAL A 10 -56.83 22.48 -26.88
CA VAL A 10 -55.39 22.40 -27.23
C VAL A 10 -54.66 21.91 -26.01
N THR A 11 -54.18 20.66 -26.04
CA THR A 11 -53.32 20.09 -24.99
C THR A 11 -51.86 20.46 -25.24
N VAL A 12 -51.30 21.35 -24.44
CA VAL A 12 -49.87 21.69 -24.47
C VAL A 12 -49.11 20.65 -23.69
N VAL A 13 -48.30 19.82 -24.36
CA VAL A 13 -47.38 18.87 -23.75
C VAL A 13 -46.07 19.61 -23.45
N LEU A 14 -45.81 19.93 -22.20
CA LEU A 14 -44.48 20.40 -21.74
C LEU A 14 -43.53 19.20 -21.68
N ALA A 15 -42.61 19.11 -22.64
CA ALA A 15 -41.47 18.20 -22.55
C ALA A 15 -40.44 18.77 -21.57
N ALA A 16 -40.32 18.18 -20.38
CA ALA A 16 -39.27 18.48 -19.43
C ALA A 16 -37.95 17.88 -19.94
N ALA A 17 -37.04 18.71 -20.45
CA ALA A 17 -35.67 18.30 -20.77
C ALA A 17 -34.94 18.02 -19.44
N ALA A 18 -34.73 16.74 -19.11
CA ALA A 18 -33.86 16.32 -18.01
C ALA A 18 -32.42 16.69 -18.38
N ALA A 19 -31.89 17.76 -17.78
CA ALA A 19 -30.49 18.10 -17.89
C ALA A 19 -29.67 17.00 -17.21
N ALA A 20 -28.89 16.24 -17.98
CA ALA A 20 -27.93 15.26 -17.45
C ALA A 20 -26.94 16.02 -16.59
N GLN A 21 -26.96 15.77 -15.27
CA GLN A 21 -25.93 16.26 -14.37
C GLN A 21 -24.57 15.68 -14.79
N PRO A 22 -23.51 16.50 -14.92
CA PRO A 22 -22.18 16.00 -15.20
C PRO A 22 -21.79 15.02 -14.06
N ALA A 23 -21.31 13.84 -14.44
CA ALA A 23 -20.84 12.83 -13.48
C ALA A 23 -19.77 13.46 -12.57
N ALA A 24 -19.94 13.33 -11.27
CA ALA A 24 -18.95 13.79 -10.31
C ALA A 24 -17.59 13.16 -10.62
N PRO A 25 -16.48 13.91 -10.54
CA PRO A 25 -15.16 13.34 -10.77
C PRO A 25 -14.94 12.15 -9.81
N PRO A 26 -14.23 11.09 -10.24
CA PRO A 26 -13.96 9.93 -9.38
C PRO A 26 -13.32 10.41 -8.08
N ALA A 27 -13.88 9.99 -6.96
CA ALA A 27 -13.35 10.35 -5.65
C ALA A 27 -11.88 9.89 -5.55
N GLU A 28 -10.99 10.80 -5.15
CA GLU A 28 -9.58 10.43 -4.94
C GLU A 28 -9.48 9.28 -3.90
N PRO A 29 -8.60 8.29 -4.14
CA PRO A 29 -8.39 7.21 -3.19
C PRO A 29 -8.07 7.76 -1.80
N GLN A 30 -8.83 7.34 -0.80
CA GLN A 30 -8.59 7.80 0.58
C GLN A 30 -7.35 7.14 1.18
N PRO A 31 -6.64 7.82 2.10
CA PRO A 31 -5.56 7.22 2.85
C PRO A 31 -6.03 5.98 3.63
N VAL A 32 -5.22 4.92 3.58
CA VAL A 32 -5.51 3.70 4.31
C VAL A 32 -5.12 3.84 5.78
N SER A 33 -6.00 3.43 6.69
CA SER A 33 -5.67 3.29 8.11
C SER A 33 -5.21 1.85 8.37
N LEU A 34 -3.93 1.67 8.66
CA LEU A 34 -3.35 0.37 9.02
C LEU A 34 -2.48 0.54 10.25
N VAL A 35 -2.91 -0.09 11.34
CA VAL A 35 -2.20 -0.08 12.62
C VAL A 35 -1.99 -1.53 13.07
N LEU A 36 -0.73 -1.91 13.26
CA LEU A 36 -0.31 -3.20 13.78
C LEU A 36 0.60 -2.98 15.00
N THR A 37 1.22 -4.04 15.50
CA THR A 37 2.34 -3.95 16.45
C THR A 37 3.60 -4.51 15.80
N ASN A 38 4.78 -4.16 16.28
CA ASN A 38 6.01 -4.81 15.84
C ASN A 38 6.47 -5.87 16.87
N GLN A 39 7.57 -6.57 16.58
CA GLN A 39 8.12 -7.61 17.45
C GLN A 39 8.62 -7.11 18.82
N PHE A 40 8.72 -5.80 19.00
CA PHE A 40 9.09 -5.14 20.27
C PHE A 40 7.88 -4.58 21.02
N ASP A 41 6.68 -5.03 20.66
CA ASP A 41 5.39 -4.57 21.22
C ASP A 41 5.16 -3.05 21.09
N ARG A 42 5.73 -2.45 20.05
CA ARG A 42 5.51 -1.04 19.73
C ARG A 42 4.45 -0.90 18.65
N LYS A 43 3.64 0.16 18.75
CA LYS A 43 2.70 0.53 17.69
C LYS A 43 3.46 0.72 16.37
N ALA A 44 2.91 0.14 15.31
CA ALA A 44 3.39 0.25 13.93
C ALA A 44 2.23 0.80 13.09
N ASP A 45 2.31 2.06 12.73
CA ASP A 45 1.23 2.80 12.07
C ASP A 45 1.69 3.25 10.68
N LEU A 46 0.91 2.94 9.65
CA LEU A 46 1.19 3.42 8.29
C LEU A 46 1.22 4.96 8.22
N ALA A 47 0.48 5.64 9.08
CA ALA A 47 0.45 7.10 9.13
C ALA A 47 1.80 7.72 9.51
N ASP A 48 2.65 7.00 10.24
CA ASP A 48 3.99 7.47 10.65
C ASP A 48 4.97 7.60 9.47
N TYR A 49 4.60 7.05 8.31
CA TYR A 49 5.43 7.04 7.09
C TYR A 49 4.95 8.04 6.03
N ARG A 50 4.11 9.00 6.39
CA ARG A 50 3.69 10.07 5.46
C ARG A 50 4.90 10.82 4.90
N GLY A 51 4.86 11.11 3.61
CA GLY A 51 6.00 11.69 2.87
C GLY A 51 6.91 10.67 2.21
N ALA A 52 6.85 9.38 2.61
CA ALA A 52 7.56 8.28 1.96
C ALA A 52 6.61 7.36 1.18
N VAL A 53 7.12 6.69 0.17
CA VAL A 53 6.43 5.57 -0.48
C VAL A 53 6.67 4.32 0.37
N VAL A 54 5.60 3.64 0.75
CA VAL A 54 5.69 2.45 1.61
C VAL A 54 5.38 1.19 0.82
N VAL A 55 6.29 0.22 0.90
CA VAL A 55 6.14 -1.11 0.31
C VAL A 55 6.08 -2.12 1.46
N LEU A 56 4.89 -2.68 1.72
CA LEU A 56 4.75 -3.77 2.69
C LEU A 56 4.94 -5.10 1.97
N VAL A 57 5.90 -5.89 2.43
CA VAL A 57 6.12 -7.27 1.98
C VAL A 57 5.61 -8.19 3.08
N TYR A 58 4.56 -8.94 2.80
CA TYR A 58 3.86 -9.72 3.82
C TYR A 58 3.60 -11.17 3.41
N GLY A 59 3.55 -12.04 4.40
CA GLY A 59 3.26 -13.45 4.22
C GLY A 59 3.06 -14.19 5.53
N ASP A 60 2.57 -15.42 5.41
CA ASP A 60 2.46 -16.33 6.52
C ASP A 60 3.82 -17.01 6.86
N ARG A 61 3.81 -17.89 7.87
CA ARG A 61 5.01 -18.60 8.30
C ARG A 61 5.69 -19.38 7.16
N ARG A 62 4.93 -19.92 6.20
CA ARG A 62 5.49 -20.70 5.08
C ARG A 62 6.16 -19.79 4.05
N GLY A 63 5.69 -18.55 3.91
CA GLY A 63 6.24 -17.55 3.00
C GLY A 63 7.39 -16.72 3.59
N THR A 64 7.84 -16.99 4.83
CA THR A 64 8.83 -16.16 5.54
C THR A 64 10.12 -15.93 4.74
N ASP A 65 10.70 -16.98 4.18
CA ASP A 65 11.96 -16.87 3.42
C ASP A 65 11.77 -16.12 2.11
N ALA A 66 10.65 -16.32 1.42
CA ALA A 66 10.30 -15.58 0.22
C ALA A 66 10.08 -14.08 0.52
N CYS A 67 9.40 -13.75 1.63
CA CYS A 67 9.22 -12.37 2.08
C CYS A 67 10.56 -11.70 2.43
N ARG A 68 11.46 -12.43 3.11
CA ARG A 68 12.79 -11.92 3.46
C ARG A 68 13.60 -11.62 2.20
N ALA A 69 13.73 -12.59 1.30
CA ALA A 69 14.49 -12.45 0.08
C ALA A 69 13.98 -11.29 -0.78
N LEU A 70 12.66 -11.20 -0.97
CA LEU A 70 12.05 -10.10 -1.73
C LEU A 70 12.24 -8.76 -1.02
N GLY A 71 12.05 -8.70 0.30
CA GLY A 71 12.22 -7.48 1.09
C GLY A 71 13.64 -6.94 1.00
N GLU A 72 14.66 -7.80 1.14
CA GLU A 72 16.08 -7.45 0.98
C GLU A 72 16.38 -6.98 -0.44
N GLN A 73 15.91 -7.69 -1.46
CA GLN A 73 16.09 -7.31 -2.87
C GLN A 73 15.51 -5.92 -3.14
N LEU A 74 14.28 -5.65 -2.72
CA LEU A 74 13.61 -4.36 -2.89
C LEU A 74 14.31 -3.25 -2.09
N HIS A 75 14.72 -3.54 -0.85
CA HIS A 75 15.44 -2.56 -0.04
C HIS A 75 16.75 -2.15 -0.69
N VAL A 76 17.59 -3.10 -1.11
CA VAL A 76 18.88 -2.82 -1.79
C VAL A 76 18.67 -2.12 -3.14
N PHE A 77 17.56 -2.40 -3.83
CA PHE A 77 17.27 -1.72 -5.09
C PHE A 77 17.12 -0.20 -4.92
N TRP A 78 16.40 0.25 -3.87
CA TRP A 78 16.23 1.68 -3.60
C TRP A 78 17.28 2.27 -2.66
N HIS A 79 18.01 1.44 -1.93
CA HIS A 79 19.09 1.81 -1.02
C HIS A 79 20.36 1.01 -1.32
N PRO A 80 21.04 1.26 -2.45
CA PRO A 80 22.16 0.43 -2.90
C PRO A 80 23.32 0.40 -1.90
N ASP A 81 23.52 1.46 -1.12
CA ASP A 81 24.53 1.54 -0.06
C ASP A 81 24.23 0.61 1.12
N ALA A 82 23.01 0.04 1.19
CA ALA A 82 22.65 -0.98 2.17
C ALA A 82 23.30 -2.34 1.88
N LYS A 83 23.73 -2.58 0.63
CA LYS A 83 24.25 -3.88 0.21
C LYS A 83 25.49 -4.28 1.01
N GLY A 84 25.41 -5.44 1.67
CA GLY A 84 26.51 -5.98 2.47
C GLY A 84 26.76 -5.27 3.81
N GLN A 85 25.90 -4.31 4.19
CA GLN A 85 25.99 -3.63 5.47
C GLN A 85 25.31 -4.43 6.59
N PRO A 86 25.73 -4.30 7.84
CA PRO A 86 24.96 -4.76 8.99
C PRO A 86 23.55 -4.14 8.96
N ALA A 87 22.54 -4.88 9.43
CA ALA A 87 21.13 -4.52 9.32
C ALA A 87 20.80 -3.10 9.83
N ALA A 88 21.37 -2.69 10.98
CA ALA A 88 21.18 -1.35 11.55
C ALA A 88 21.68 -0.24 10.60
N LYS A 89 22.80 -0.45 9.92
CA LYS A 89 23.33 0.51 8.93
C LYS A 89 22.54 0.47 7.63
N ALA A 90 22.17 -0.74 7.19
CA ALA A 90 21.36 -0.92 5.99
C ALA A 90 20.03 -0.14 6.08
N GLN A 91 19.36 -0.16 7.24
CA GLN A 91 18.11 0.59 7.46
C GLN A 91 18.27 2.12 7.39
N ALA A 92 19.47 2.64 7.62
CA ALA A 92 19.80 4.06 7.54
C ALA A 92 20.39 4.50 6.20
N ALA A 93 20.56 3.57 5.25
CA ALA A 93 21.11 3.88 3.94
C ALA A 93 20.21 4.88 3.18
N PRO A 94 20.79 5.84 2.45
CA PRO A 94 20.03 6.83 1.71
C PRO A 94 19.32 6.18 0.51
N VAL A 95 18.14 6.73 0.18
CA VAL A 95 17.42 6.31 -1.02
C VAL A 95 18.11 6.84 -2.28
N VAL A 96 18.08 6.06 -3.36
CA VAL A 96 18.55 6.52 -4.69
C VAL A 96 17.81 7.80 -5.09
N PRO A 97 18.53 8.88 -5.44
CA PRO A 97 17.90 10.11 -5.89
C PRO A 97 17.07 9.91 -7.17
N LEU A 98 15.96 10.62 -7.27
CA LEU A 98 15.19 10.71 -8.51
C LEU A 98 15.93 11.58 -9.52
N ALA A 99 16.08 11.09 -10.75
CA ALA A 99 16.66 11.86 -11.83
C ALA A 99 15.73 13.03 -12.24
N GLY A 100 16.30 14.17 -12.63
CA GLY A 100 15.54 15.29 -13.19
C GLY A 100 14.68 16.07 -12.21
N LEU A 101 14.85 15.91 -10.90
CA LEU A 101 14.22 16.80 -9.93
C LEU A 101 14.81 18.21 -10.00
N GLN A 102 13.96 19.20 -9.72
CA GLN A 102 14.41 20.58 -9.58
C GLN A 102 15.40 20.73 -8.40
N PRO A 103 16.40 21.62 -8.50
CA PRO A 103 17.32 21.89 -7.40
C PRO A 103 16.58 22.20 -6.09
N GLY A 104 17.01 21.58 -5.00
CA GLY A 104 16.40 21.75 -3.67
C GLY A 104 15.18 20.84 -3.37
N ARG A 105 14.70 20.06 -4.33
CA ARG A 105 13.66 19.04 -4.08
C ARG A 105 14.31 17.76 -3.57
N ALA A 106 13.84 17.28 -2.41
CA ALA A 106 14.26 15.98 -1.89
C ALA A 106 13.54 14.84 -2.63
N SER A 107 14.25 13.76 -2.88
CA SER A 107 13.65 12.52 -3.39
C SER A 107 12.83 11.86 -2.30
N PRO A 108 11.53 11.58 -2.51
CA PRO A 108 10.74 10.80 -1.55
C PRO A 108 11.40 9.45 -1.27
N ASP A 109 11.48 9.10 0.00
CA ASP A 109 12.04 7.83 0.45
C ASP A 109 11.15 6.65 0.08
N VAL A 110 11.73 5.44 0.05
CA VAL A 110 11.00 4.17 -0.13
C VAL A 110 11.22 3.30 1.09
N ARG A 111 10.17 3.10 1.88
CA ARG A 111 10.24 2.23 3.05
C ARG A 111 9.73 0.84 2.72
N VAL A 112 10.64 -0.13 2.70
CA VAL A 112 10.31 -1.55 2.55
C VAL A 112 10.16 -2.15 3.94
N ILE A 113 8.94 -2.55 4.28
CA ILE A 113 8.59 -3.00 5.64
C ILE A 113 8.09 -4.44 5.60
N PRO A 114 8.73 -5.37 6.30
CA PRO A 114 8.27 -6.74 6.41
C PRO A 114 7.08 -6.84 7.37
N VAL A 115 6.06 -7.63 6.98
CA VAL A 115 4.89 -7.93 7.83
C VAL A 115 4.73 -9.44 7.97
N ALA A 116 4.79 -9.95 9.19
CA ALA A 116 4.51 -11.34 9.50
C ALA A 116 3.01 -11.54 9.78
N CYS A 117 2.32 -12.23 8.88
CA CYS A 117 0.92 -12.61 9.06
C CYS A 117 0.85 -13.87 9.95
N CYS A 118 0.66 -13.66 11.24
CA CYS A 118 0.64 -14.72 12.25
C CYS A 118 -0.74 -15.40 12.39
N GLY A 119 -1.79 -14.78 11.86
CA GLY A 119 -3.15 -15.23 12.02
C GLY A 119 -3.73 -14.95 13.41
N LYS A 120 -4.97 -15.39 13.64
CA LYS A 120 -5.67 -15.21 14.92
C LYS A 120 -5.08 -16.13 15.99
N ILE A 121 -4.17 -15.61 16.80
CA ILE A 121 -3.46 -16.36 17.84
C ILE A 121 -3.88 -15.88 19.24
N PRO A 122 -4.10 -16.79 20.21
CA PRO A 122 -4.37 -16.44 21.60
C PRO A 122 -3.26 -15.57 22.22
N GLY A 123 -3.65 -14.61 23.07
CA GLY A 123 -2.74 -13.65 23.69
C GLY A 123 -1.46 -14.23 24.28
N PRO A 124 -1.52 -15.31 25.10
CA PRO A 124 -0.32 -15.90 25.72
C PRO A 124 0.74 -16.37 24.73
N ILE A 125 0.35 -16.79 23.53
CA ILE A 125 1.29 -17.29 22.49
C ILE A 125 1.92 -16.15 21.70
N ARG A 126 1.27 -14.99 21.59
CA ARG A 126 1.77 -13.83 20.85
C ARG A 126 3.14 -13.38 21.33
N GLY A 127 3.35 -13.31 22.66
CA GLY A 127 4.64 -12.93 23.23
C GLY A 127 5.78 -13.86 22.84
N ALA A 128 5.53 -15.18 22.80
CA ALA A 128 6.55 -16.15 22.36
C ALA A 128 6.93 -15.95 20.88
N ILE A 129 5.94 -15.69 20.01
CA ILE A 129 6.17 -15.42 18.58
C ILE A 129 6.92 -14.11 18.40
N SER A 130 6.48 -13.02 19.05
CA SER A 130 7.17 -11.73 19.01
C SER A 130 8.62 -11.86 19.45
N GLY A 131 8.89 -12.57 20.56
CA GLY A 131 10.23 -12.83 21.06
C GLY A 131 11.10 -13.66 20.10
N GLN A 132 10.51 -14.63 19.38
CA GLN A 132 11.25 -15.38 18.36
C GLN A 132 11.62 -14.48 17.16
N ILE A 133 10.69 -13.66 16.68
CA ILE A 133 10.93 -12.73 15.58
C ILE A 133 11.95 -11.66 16.01
N ALA A 134 11.88 -11.13 17.22
CA ALA A 134 12.84 -10.17 17.76
C ALA A 134 14.28 -10.71 17.78
N ARG A 135 14.46 -11.99 18.15
CA ARG A 135 15.78 -12.64 18.10
C ARG A 135 16.29 -12.83 16.68
N GLY A 136 15.41 -13.11 15.71
CA GLY A 136 15.78 -13.30 14.30
C GLY A 136 15.94 -12.00 13.52
N SER A 137 15.38 -10.90 14.02
CA SER A 137 15.39 -9.58 13.38
C SER A 137 15.53 -8.49 14.45
N PRO A 138 16.71 -8.38 15.12
CA PRO A 138 16.88 -7.42 16.20
C PRO A 138 16.90 -5.97 15.72
N ASP A 139 17.40 -5.71 14.52
CA ASP A 139 17.64 -4.37 13.98
C ASP A 139 16.61 -3.93 12.93
N VAL A 140 15.81 -4.86 12.40
CA VAL A 140 14.79 -4.57 11.39
C VAL A 140 13.40 -4.70 12.00
N PRO A 141 12.63 -3.62 12.12
CA PRO A 141 11.26 -3.70 12.59
C PRO A 141 10.39 -4.58 11.68
N VAL A 142 9.81 -5.63 12.25
CA VAL A 142 8.85 -6.51 11.57
C VAL A 142 7.46 -6.25 12.15
N TRP A 143 6.51 -5.87 11.32
CA TRP A 143 5.13 -5.70 11.76
C TRP A 143 4.47 -7.06 11.94
N LEU A 144 3.62 -7.20 12.94
CA LEU A 144 2.97 -8.44 13.32
C LEU A 144 1.47 -8.32 13.15
N ASP A 145 0.91 -9.12 12.25
CA ASP A 145 -0.54 -9.21 12.08
C ASP A 145 -1.07 -10.47 12.80
N PHE A 146 -1.65 -10.24 13.98
CA PHE A 146 -2.32 -11.27 14.80
C PHE A 146 -3.84 -11.31 14.59
N THR A 147 -4.37 -10.60 13.60
CA THR A 147 -5.81 -10.40 13.43
C THR A 147 -6.31 -10.71 12.03
N ASP A 148 -5.44 -11.17 11.12
CA ASP A 148 -5.71 -11.37 9.70
C ASP A 148 -6.08 -10.06 8.95
N THR A 149 -5.61 -8.93 9.46
CA THR A 149 -5.88 -7.61 8.87
C THR A 149 -5.34 -7.52 7.44
N MET A 150 -4.08 -7.96 7.21
CA MET A 150 -3.46 -7.93 5.88
C MET A 150 -4.26 -8.76 4.88
N LYS A 151 -4.65 -9.97 5.28
CA LYS A 151 -5.47 -10.86 4.45
C LYS A 151 -6.84 -10.25 4.14
N THR A 152 -7.48 -9.66 5.14
CA THR A 152 -8.83 -9.07 5.00
C THR A 152 -8.81 -7.83 4.11
N MET A 153 -7.83 -6.95 4.28
CA MET A 153 -7.77 -5.67 3.54
C MET A 153 -7.17 -5.83 2.14
N PHE A 154 -6.13 -6.67 2.00
CA PHE A 154 -5.35 -6.70 0.76
C PHE A 154 -5.35 -8.06 0.06
N GLY A 155 -5.89 -9.10 0.70
CA GLY A 155 -5.77 -10.48 0.25
C GLY A 155 -4.40 -11.05 0.57
N GLN A 156 -4.26 -12.37 0.44
CA GLN A 156 -2.99 -13.07 0.69
C GLN A 156 -3.00 -14.41 -0.03
N THR A 157 -1.95 -14.68 -0.79
CA THR A 157 -1.63 -16.03 -1.23
C THR A 157 -0.75 -16.67 -0.18
N ALA A 158 -1.18 -17.81 0.36
CA ALA A 158 -0.47 -18.51 1.42
C ALA A 158 0.84 -19.15 0.91
N GLY A 159 1.84 -19.24 1.80
CA GLY A 159 3.10 -19.91 1.50
C GLY A 159 4.06 -19.15 0.59
N THR A 160 3.79 -17.87 0.34
CA THR A 160 4.60 -17.03 -0.54
C THR A 160 4.60 -15.58 -0.07
N SER A 161 5.39 -14.72 -0.73
CA SER A 161 5.38 -13.28 -0.53
C SER A 161 4.18 -12.63 -1.21
N ASN A 162 3.65 -11.59 -0.58
CA ASN A 162 2.63 -10.69 -1.12
C ASN A 162 3.11 -9.25 -0.93
N VAL A 163 2.69 -8.33 -1.77
CA VAL A 163 3.16 -6.95 -1.73
C VAL A 163 2.01 -5.97 -1.87
N VAL A 164 2.02 -4.91 -1.07
CA VAL A 164 1.17 -3.73 -1.28
C VAL A 164 2.02 -2.48 -1.24
N VAL A 165 1.65 -1.49 -2.04
CA VAL A 165 2.37 -0.21 -2.15
C VAL A 165 1.42 0.93 -1.83
N PHE A 166 1.88 1.83 -0.98
CA PHE A 166 1.19 3.07 -0.61
C PHE A 166 2.02 4.28 -1.06
N ASP A 167 1.32 5.32 -1.50
CA ASP A 167 1.96 6.59 -1.82
C ASP A 167 2.32 7.40 -0.56
N ALA A 168 2.96 8.54 -0.76
CA ALA A 168 3.37 9.45 0.32
C ALA A 168 2.18 9.99 1.16
N ALA A 169 0.97 9.97 0.61
CA ALA A 169 -0.26 10.27 1.35
C ALA A 169 -0.87 9.03 2.02
N GLY A 170 -0.26 7.84 1.89
CA GLY A 170 -0.73 6.56 2.42
C GLY A 170 -1.95 5.99 1.70
N ARG A 171 -2.15 6.35 0.45
CA ARG A 171 -3.19 5.79 -0.41
C ARG A 171 -2.67 4.53 -1.08
N LEU A 172 -3.49 3.48 -1.12
CA LEU A 172 -3.13 2.23 -1.81
C LEU A 172 -2.98 2.47 -3.31
N ARG A 173 -1.84 2.08 -3.86
CA ARG A 173 -1.51 2.27 -5.28
C ARG A 173 -1.38 0.95 -6.05
N MET A 174 -0.79 -0.06 -5.44
CA MET A 174 -0.59 -1.36 -6.07
C MET A 174 -0.75 -2.50 -5.08
N LYS A 175 -1.14 -3.66 -5.60
CA LYS A 175 -1.28 -4.89 -4.85
C LYS A 175 -0.88 -6.09 -5.71
N PHE A 176 -0.02 -6.94 -5.15
CA PHE A 176 0.42 -8.19 -5.75
C PHE A 176 0.25 -9.32 -4.75
N ASN A 177 -0.52 -10.33 -5.09
CA ASN A 177 -0.74 -11.50 -4.26
C ASN A 177 -0.06 -12.72 -4.89
N GLY A 178 0.87 -13.32 -4.17
CA GLY A 178 1.68 -14.45 -4.64
C GLY A 178 3.09 -14.04 -5.07
N ALA A 179 3.90 -15.04 -5.42
CA ALA A 179 5.27 -14.83 -5.88
C ALA A 179 5.30 -13.92 -7.11
N LEU A 180 6.22 -12.97 -7.11
CA LEU A 180 6.44 -12.09 -8.26
C LEU A 180 7.34 -12.80 -9.27
N ASP A 181 6.86 -12.93 -10.50
CA ASP A 181 7.72 -13.18 -11.66
C ASP A 181 8.47 -11.90 -12.05
N GLN A 182 9.39 -12.02 -13.00
CA GLN A 182 10.20 -10.87 -13.45
C GLN A 182 9.31 -9.72 -13.95
N ALA A 183 8.27 -10.03 -14.73
CA ALA A 183 7.38 -9.01 -15.27
C ALA A 183 6.57 -8.30 -14.15
N ALA A 184 6.14 -9.02 -13.11
CA ALA A 184 5.48 -8.43 -11.96
C ALA A 184 6.44 -7.58 -11.12
N LEU A 185 7.71 -8.02 -10.96
CA LEU A 185 8.75 -7.25 -10.29
C LEU A 185 9.05 -5.94 -11.05
N ASP A 186 9.18 -6.00 -12.36
CA ASP A 186 9.41 -4.80 -13.19
C ASP A 186 8.23 -3.82 -13.09
N ARG A 187 6.98 -4.31 -13.07
CA ARG A 187 5.79 -3.48 -12.83
C ARG A 187 5.80 -2.86 -11.44
N LEU A 188 6.18 -3.61 -10.41
CA LEU A 188 6.30 -3.10 -9.05
C LEU A 188 7.32 -1.97 -8.98
N VAL A 189 8.53 -2.20 -9.50
CA VAL A 189 9.63 -1.22 -9.48
C VAL A 189 9.24 0.05 -10.25
N SER A 190 8.73 -0.10 -11.49
CA SER A 190 8.29 1.02 -12.32
C SER A 190 7.16 1.81 -11.67
N GLY A 191 6.20 1.11 -11.05
CA GLY A 191 5.08 1.73 -10.36
C GLY A 191 5.51 2.50 -9.11
N VAL A 192 6.40 1.94 -8.28
CA VAL A 192 6.97 2.66 -7.12
C VAL A 192 7.72 3.91 -7.58
N GLN A 193 8.49 3.80 -8.67
CA GLN A 193 9.21 4.95 -9.22
C GLN A 193 8.24 6.06 -9.68
N ALA A 194 7.14 5.70 -10.37
CA ALA A 194 6.11 6.65 -10.78
C ALA A 194 5.48 7.36 -9.56
N VAL A 195 5.14 6.60 -8.52
CA VAL A 195 4.58 7.14 -7.26
C VAL A 195 5.56 8.08 -6.55
N ARG A 196 6.87 7.80 -6.58
CA ARG A 196 7.90 8.71 -6.07
C ARG A 196 7.95 10.03 -6.85
N TYR A 197 7.87 9.98 -8.18
CA TYR A 197 7.81 11.20 -9.01
C TYR A 197 6.55 12.02 -8.74
N GLU A 198 5.40 11.38 -8.52
CA GLU A 198 4.18 12.08 -8.12
C GLU A 198 4.34 12.80 -6.77
N ALA A 199 4.96 12.14 -5.79
CA ALA A 199 5.18 12.70 -4.46
C ALA A 199 6.25 13.82 -4.44
N ALA A 200 7.10 13.92 -5.46
CA ALA A 200 8.13 14.96 -5.59
C ALA A 200 7.63 16.24 -6.30
N LYS A 201 6.41 16.25 -6.83
CA LYS A 201 5.79 17.44 -7.44
C LYS A 201 5.25 18.40 -6.39
#